data_a0609e46d41e1103c10fad01851c4e38
#
_entry.id   a0609e46d41e1103c10fad01851c4e38
#
_cell.length_a   1.000
_cell.length_b   1.000
_cell.length_c   1.000
_cell.angle_alpha   90.00
_cell.angle_beta   90.00
_cell.angle_gamma   90.00
#
_symmetry.space_group_name_H-M   'P 1'
#
loop_
_entity.id
_entity.type
_entity.pdbx_description
1 polymer ?
#
loop_
_entity_poly.entity_id
_entity_poly.type
_entity_poly.pdbx_seq_one_letter_code
_entity_poly.pdbx_strand_id
1 'polypeptide(L)'
;AEEAARLAPFLDDLDGWDGADCDTGTNAAATMAALAAAMDSLEPRAHPRVALEVGVETLIRRGVGHSSVALAALFEAWVGALGDDREVTPVAMRRMLASSLVPSSSFIQWSDALVEMLGGAVRELAELGPTLPDVEDVFSRFSTQAQIGLVDATNELTGRIDPGGAFIALVLACIDASMRDDAGILQSFTAMLADLAHRHSRAPEPASPPPGRDFTVDIILEGTQEDLRCLLGRLAGLGARLSYVGRVDLFGMG
;
A
#
# COMPACT_ATOMS: atom_id res chain seq x y z
N ALA A 1 -9.26 -8.39 -5.78
CA ALA A 1 -10.50 -8.12 -5.05
C ALA A 1 -10.97 -9.33 -4.22
N GLU A 2 -11.12 -10.51 -4.84
CA GLU A 2 -11.60 -11.73 -4.17
C GLU A 2 -10.76 -12.10 -2.94
N GLU A 3 -9.43 -12.10 -3.05
CA GLU A 3 -8.55 -12.42 -1.95
C GLU A 3 -8.64 -11.39 -0.80
N ALA A 4 -8.78 -10.11 -1.11
CA ALA A 4 -9.00 -9.09 -0.09
C ALA A 4 -10.32 -9.31 0.65
N ALA A 5 -11.40 -9.65 -0.07
CA ALA A 5 -12.68 -9.99 0.55
C ALA A 5 -12.61 -11.26 1.41
N ARG A 6 -11.86 -12.27 0.96
CA ARG A 6 -11.65 -13.52 1.71
C ARG A 6 -10.86 -13.31 3.00
N LEU A 7 -9.87 -12.42 2.97
CA LEU A 7 -9.00 -12.12 4.12
C LEU A 7 -9.51 -10.96 4.98
N ALA A 8 -10.61 -10.29 4.60
CA ALA A 8 -11.13 -9.15 5.34
C ALA A 8 -11.36 -9.44 6.83
N PRO A 9 -12.05 -10.52 7.23
CA PRO A 9 -12.23 -10.80 8.67
C PRO A 9 -10.92 -10.99 9.42
N PHE A 10 -9.92 -11.62 8.77
CA PHE A 10 -8.62 -11.80 9.36
C PHE A 10 -7.86 -10.48 9.54
N LEU A 11 -7.90 -9.59 8.55
CA LEU A 11 -7.26 -8.27 8.65
C LEU A 11 -7.98 -7.37 9.67
N ASP A 12 -9.30 -7.48 9.81
CA ASP A 12 -10.07 -6.80 10.84
C ASP A 12 -9.67 -7.31 12.26
N ASP A 13 -9.45 -8.62 12.41
CA ASP A 13 -8.97 -9.21 13.66
C ASP A 13 -7.54 -8.76 14.03
N LEU A 14 -6.67 -8.51 13.04
CA LEU A 14 -5.33 -7.95 13.29
C LEU A 14 -5.39 -6.52 13.83
N ASP A 15 -6.41 -5.79 13.50
CA ASP A 15 -6.68 -4.42 13.95
C ASP A 15 -7.41 -4.37 15.32
N GLY A 16 -7.66 -5.52 15.93
CA GLY A 16 -8.45 -5.70 17.16
C GLY A 16 -7.72 -5.31 18.45
N TRP A 17 -7.10 -4.13 18.52
CA TRP A 17 -6.49 -3.56 19.72
C TRP A 17 -7.30 -2.37 20.27
N ASP A 18 -7.14 -2.07 21.56
CA ASP A 18 -7.91 -1.00 22.22
C ASP A 18 -7.77 0.36 21.49
N GLY A 19 -8.88 0.87 20.98
CA GLY A 19 -8.97 2.15 20.27
C GLY A 19 -8.84 2.06 18.75
N ALA A 20 -8.67 0.86 18.18
CA ALA A 20 -8.78 0.63 16.75
C ALA A 20 -10.25 0.50 16.33
N ASP A 21 -10.52 0.79 15.07
CA ASP A 21 -11.86 0.69 14.48
C ASP A 21 -12.18 -0.71 13.93
N CYS A 22 -11.19 -1.62 13.92
CA CYS A 22 -11.31 -3.03 13.49
C CYS A 22 -11.91 -3.17 12.09
N ASP A 23 -11.55 -2.30 11.17
CA ASP A 23 -12.18 -2.21 9.86
C ASP A 23 -11.17 -2.26 8.69
N THR A 24 -9.88 -2.45 8.96
CA THR A 24 -8.83 -2.48 7.92
C THR A 24 -9.12 -3.49 6.82
N GLY A 25 -9.60 -4.68 7.17
CA GLY A 25 -9.94 -5.72 6.19
C GLY A 25 -11.21 -5.39 5.39
N THR A 26 -12.23 -4.88 6.06
CA THR A 26 -13.46 -4.39 5.41
C THR A 26 -13.15 -3.26 4.44
N ASN A 27 -12.33 -2.30 4.85
CA ASN A 27 -11.87 -1.18 4.02
C ASN A 27 -11.01 -1.65 2.85
N ALA A 28 -10.10 -2.62 3.08
CA ALA A 28 -9.29 -3.24 2.04
C ALA A 28 -10.16 -3.92 0.97
N ALA A 29 -11.17 -4.69 1.39
CA ALA A 29 -12.09 -5.38 0.48
C ALA A 29 -12.89 -4.38 -0.38
N ALA A 30 -13.43 -3.33 0.22
CA ALA A 30 -14.16 -2.27 -0.48
C ALA A 30 -13.25 -1.53 -1.48
N THR A 31 -12.05 -1.17 -1.06
CA THR A 31 -11.03 -0.50 -1.88
C THR A 31 -10.64 -1.36 -3.09
N MET A 32 -10.35 -2.65 -2.87
CA MET A 32 -9.96 -3.55 -3.94
C MET A 32 -11.11 -3.89 -4.90
N ALA A 33 -12.36 -3.90 -4.43
CA ALA A 33 -13.53 -4.03 -5.29
C ALA A 33 -13.68 -2.83 -6.23
N ALA A 34 -13.50 -1.61 -5.69
CA ALA A 34 -13.54 -0.39 -6.50
C ALA A 34 -12.40 -0.36 -7.53
N LEU A 35 -11.19 -0.76 -7.12
CA LEU A 35 -10.02 -0.83 -8.01
C LEU A 35 -10.22 -1.87 -9.12
N ALA A 36 -10.71 -3.06 -8.81
CA ALA A 36 -11.00 -4.09 -9.80
C ALA A 36 -12.02 -3.61 -10.83
N ALA A 37 -13.13 -3.00 -10.40
CA ALA A 37 -14.14 -2.46 -11.31
C ALA A 37 -13.59 -1.37 -12.24
N ALA A 38 -12.64 -0.55 -11.75
CA ALA A 38 -11.97 0.45 -12.57
C ALA A 38 -11.02 -0.21 -13.59
N MET A 39 -10.26 -1.22 -13.18
CA MET A 39 -9.36 -1.97 -14.07
C MET A 39 -10.13 -2.73 -15.16
N ASP A 40 -11.27 -3.33 -14.82
CA ASP A 40 -12.12 -4.05 -15.78
C ASP A 40 -12.69 -3.12 -16.88
N SER A 41 -12.73 -1.82 -16.64
CA SER A 41 -13.15 -0.82 -17.64
C SER A 41 -12.05 -0.42 -18.63
N LEU A 42 -10.80 -0.84 -18.39
CA LEU A 42 -9.68 -0.52 -19.26
C LEU A 42 -9.64 -1.44 -20.51
N GLU A 43 -9.10 -0.91 -21.59
CA GLU A 43 -8.78 -1.73 -22.75
C GLU A 43 -7.79 -2.83 -22.37
N PRO A 44 -7.95 -4.07 -22.90
CA PRO A 44 -7.12 -5.23 -22.50
C PRO A 44 -5.61 -5.06 -22.73
N ARG A 45 -5.21 -4.05 -23.50
CA ARG A 45 -3.81 -3.70 -23.78
C ARG A 45 -3.48 -2.26 -23.37
N ALA A 46 -4.21 -1.74 -22.38
CA ALA A 46 -3.90 -0.44 -21.84
C ALA A 46 -2.44 -0.39 -21.39
N HIS A 47 -1.79 0.75 -21.63
CA HIS A 47 -0.42 0.95 -21.19
C HIS A 47 -0.36 0.84 -19.65
N PRO A 48 0.66 0.15 -19.06
CA PRO A 48 0.77 -0.04 -17.61
C PRO A 48 0.68 1.28 -16.82
N ARG A 49 1.25 2.35 -17.35
CA ARG A 49 1.13 3.68 -16.76
C ARG A 49 -0.32 4.13 -16.65
N VAL A 50 -1.13 3.95 -17.71
CA VAL A 50 -2.56 4.31 -17.71
C VAL A 50 -3.32 3.50 -16.67
N ALA A 51 -3.02 2.21 -16.54
CA ALA A 51 -3.61 1.36 -15.50
C ALA A 51 -3.26 1.88 -14.09
N LEU A 52 -2.00 2.21 -13.84
CA LEU A 52 -1.59 2.78 -12.57
C LEU A 52 -2.24 4.15 -12.30
N GLU A 53 -2.35 5.03 -13.31
CA GLU A 53 -3.00 6.33 -13.18
C GLU A 53 -4.49 6.20 -12.84
N VAL A 54 -5.22 5.29 -13.51
CA VAL A 54 -6.61 4.96 -13.17
C VAL A 54 -6.68 4.35 -11.76
N GLY A 55 -5.70 3.54 -11.39
CA GLY A 55 -5.57 3.00 -10.03
C GLY A 55 -5.46 4.10 -8.98
N VAL A 56 -4.54 5.05 -9.18
CA VAL A 56 -4.35 6.20 -8.28
C VAL A 56 -5.63 7.02 -8.16
N GLU A 57 -6.26 7.37 -9.28
CA GLU A 57 -7.50 8.15 -9.27
C GLU A 57 -8.63 7.40 -8.54
N THR A 58 -8.75 6.09 -8.77
CA THR A 58 -9.75 5.26 -8.10
C THR A 58 -9.51 5.19 -6.60
N LEU A 59 -8.26 4.99 -6.17
CA LEU A 59 -7.89 4.94 -4.77
C LEU A 59 -8.15 6.27 -4.06
N ILE A 60 -7.85 7.40 -4.70
CA ILE A 60 -8.13 8.73 -4.15
C ILE A 60 -9.63 8.96 -4.00
N ARG A 61 -10.45 8.58 -5.00
CA ARG A 61 -11.88 8.88 -5.02
C ARG A 61 -12.76 7.87 -4.28
N ARG A 62 -12.33 6.62 -4.17
CA ARG A 62 -13.14 5.49 -3.70
C ARG A 62 -12.44 4.59 -2.70
N GLY A 63 -11.15 4.81 -2.47
CA GLY A 63 -10.42 4.09 -1.44
C GLY A 63 -10.97 4.46 -0.07
N VAL A 64 -10.96 3.50 0.85
CA VAL A 64 -11.46 3.66 2.21
C VAL A 64 -10.33 3.34 3.19
N GLY A 65 -10.21 4.18 4.21
CA GLY A 65 -9.24 4.00 5.28
C GLY A 65 -7.80 4.39 4.91
N HIS A 66 -6.94 4.42 5.93
CA HIS A 66 -5.56 4.90 5.80
C HIS A 66 -4.70 4.04 4.85
N SER A 67 -4.95 2.73 4.82
CA SER A 67 -4.22 1.79 3.95
C SER A 67 -4.45 2.05 2.47
N SER A 68 -5.63 2.58 2.08
CA SER A 68 -5.90 2.98 0.69
C SER A 68 -5.09 4.20 0.28
N VAL A 69 -4.88 5.14 1.20
CA VAL A 69 -4.02 6.32 0.99
C VAL A 69 -2.57 5.88 0.78
N ALA A 70 -2.08 4.93 1.58
CA ALA A 70 -0.75 4.36 1.43
C ALA A 70 -0.58 3.65 0.07
N LEU A 71 -1.57 2.86 -0.35
CA LEU A 71 -1.55 2.18 -1.66
C LEU A 71 -1.59 3.20 -2.81
N ALA A 72 -2.39 4.26 -2.70
CA ALA A 72 -2.45 5.32 -3.70
C ALA A 72 -1.09 6.02 -3.87
N ALA A 73 -0.40 6.31 -2.77
CA ALA A 73 0.93 6.92 -2.82
C ALA A 73 1.98 6.00 -3.42
N LEU A 74 1.91 4.70 -3.12
CA LEU A 74 2.78 3.70 -3.74
C LEU A 74 2.59 3.69 -5.25
N PHE A 75 1.34 3.65 -5.73
CA PHE A 75 1.04 3.68 -7.16
C PHE A 75 1.42 5.01 -7.81
N GLU A 76 1.24 6.14 -7.13
CA GLU A 76 1.67 7.45 -7.62
C GLU A 76 3.19 7.51 -7.83
N ALA A 77 3.97 7.01 -6.86
CA ALA A 77 5.42 6.90 -7.00
C ALA A 77 5.80 6.03 -8.21
N TRP A 78 5.10 4.92 -8.43
CA TRP A 78 5.31 4.04 -9.56
C TRP A 78 4.97 4.69 -10.91
N VAL A 79 3.86 5.43 -10.98
CA VAL A 79 3.51 6.24 -12.18
C VAL A 79 4.64 7.21 -12.52
N GLY A 80 5.12 7.95 -11.52
CA GLY A 80 6.19 8.92 -11.72
C GLY A 80 7.51 8.29 -12.19
N ALA A 81 7.84 7.10 -11.70
CA ALA A 81 9.07 6.40 -12.06
C ALA A 81 8.98 5.63 -13.39
N LEU A 82 7.80 5.15 -13.77
CA LEU A 82 7.64 4.35 -15.00
C LEU A 82 7.89 5.18 -16.27
N GLY A 83 7.54 6.47 -16.26
CA GLY A 83 7.70 7.34 -17.43
C GLY A 83 6.77 6.97 -18.59
N ASP A 84 7.18 7.32 -19.82
CA ASP A 84 6.41 7.08 -21.04
C ASP A 84 6.88 5.85 -21.83
N ASP A 85 7.62 4.96 -21.19
CA ASP A 85 8.13 3.73 -21.81
C ASP A 85 6.97 2.86 -22.29
N ARG A 86 7.00 2.44 -23.55
CA ARG A 86 5.90 1.65 -24.15
C ARG A 86 5.77 0.25 -23.58
N GLU A 87 6.84 -0.29 -23.05
CA GLU A 87 6.93 -1.62 -22.46
C GLU A 87 7.64 -1.54 -21.12
N VAL A 88 7.17 -2.32 -20.16
CA VAL A 88 7.85 -2.45 -18.87
C VAL A 88 9.02 -3.41 -19.04
N THR A 89 10.23 -2.86 -19.19
CA THR A 89 11.45 -3.63 -19.18
C THR A 89 11.89 -3.97 -17.75
N PRO A 90 12.77 -4.96 -17.51
CA PRO A 90 13.31 -5.23 -16.17
C PRO A 90 13.96 -3.99 -15.52
N VAL A 91 14.59 -3.12 -16.32
CA VAL A 91 15.16 -1.86 -15.83
C VAL A 91 14.08 -0.88 -15.41
N ALA A 92 13.02 -0.74 -16.21
CA ALA A 92 11.88 0.11 -15.89
C ALA A 92 11.14 -0.42 -14.64
N MET A 93 10.93 -1.73 -14.52
CA MET A 93 10.35 -2.39 -13.35
C MET A 93 11.21 -2.10 -12.10
N ARG A 94 12.51 -2.32 -12.14
CA ARG A 94 13.41 -2.02 -11.01
C ARG A 94 13.33 -0.55 -10.60
N ARG A 95 13.35 0.38 -11.55
CA ARG A 95 13.24 1.82 -11.28
C ARG A 95 11.92 2.18 -10.64
N MET A 96 10.82 1.63 -11.15
CA MET A 96 9.47 1.80 -10.61
C MET A 96 9.39 1.31 -9.16
N LEU A 97 9.78 0.08 -8.89
CA LEU A 97 9.74 -0.50 -7.55
C LEU A 97 10.69 0.20 -6.56
N ALA A 98 11.86 0.65 -7.02
CA ALA A 98 12.80 1.42 -6.19
C ALA A 98 12.23 2.79 -5.75
N SER A 99 11.22 3.31 -6.44
CA SER A 99 10.55 4.54 -6.05
C SER A 99 9.52 4.37 -4.92
N SER A 100 9.25 3.15 -4.46
CA SER A 100 8.18 2.84 -3.49
C SER A 100 8.24 3.64 -2.18
N LEU A 101 9.40 4.13 -1.78
CA LEU A 101 9.61 4.96 -0.58
C LEU A 101 9.90 6.44 -0.90
N VAL A 102 9.90 6.81 -2.17
CA VAL A 102 10.17 8.20 -2.57
C VAL A 102 8.85 8.95 -2.59
N PRO A 103 8.59 9.86 -1.64
CA PRO A 103 7.37 10.67 -1.71
C PRO A 103 7.47 11.57 -2.94
N SER A 104 6.55 11.42 -3.87
CA SER A 104 6.45 12.29 -5.04
C SER A 104 5.84 13.65 -4.67
N SER A 105 4.53 13.74 -4.62
CA SER A 105 3.79 14.94 -4.20
C SER A 105 3.00 14.72 -2.90
N SER A 106 3.00 13.49 -2.40
CA SER A 106 2.19 13.06 -1.27
C SER A 106 2.95 13.17 0.04
N PHE A 107 2.28 13.63 1.07
CA PHE A 107 2.79 13.61 2.44
C PHE A 107 2.07 12.50 3.20
N ILE A 108 2.76 11.39 3.43
CA ILE A 108 2.22 10.25 4.14
C ILE A 108 3.09 9.96 5.34
N GLN A 109 2.44 9.80 6.48
CA GLN A 109 3.07 9.20 7.64
C GLN A 109 2.99 7.67 7.49
N TRP A 110 4.02 7.10 6.88
CA TRP A 110 4.17 5.65 6.84
C TRP A 110 4.36 5.12 8.26
N SER A 111 3.73 3.98 8.59
CA SER A 111 4.09 3.27 9.82
C SER A 111 5.55 2.78 9.73
N ASP A 112 6.22 2.68 10.87
CA ASP A 112 7.60 2.16 10.92
C ASP A 112 7.67 0.75 10.31
N ALA A 113 6.63 -0.05 10.52
CA ALA A 113 6.51 -1.39 9.94
C ALA A 113 6.46 -1.34 8.40
N LEU A 114 5.69 -0.43 7.83
CA LEU A 114 5.58 -0.28 6.37
C LEU A 114 6.88 0.25 5.76
N VAL A 115 7.56 1.18 6.45
CA VAL A 115 8.87 1.69 6.03
C VAL A 115 9.91 0.57 6.02
N GLU A 116 9.95 -0.26 7.06
CA GLU A 116 10.91 -1.38 7.13
C GLU A 116 10.60 -2.44 6.05
N MET A 117 9.32 -2.79 5.89
CA MET A 117 8.85 -3.73 4.88
C MET A 117 9.27 -3.31 3.46
N LEU A 118 8.90 -2.11 3.04
CA LEU A 118 9.22 -1.61 1.70
C LEU A 118 10.70 -1.27 1.57
N GLY A 119 11.34 -0.79 2.64
CA GLY A 119 12.77 -0.49 2.68
C GLY A 119 13.64 -1.72 2.45
N GLY A 120 13.27 -2.85 3.05
CA GLY A 120 13.89 -4.16 2.79
C GLY A 120 13.78 -4.56 1.33
N ALA A 121 12.57 -4.43 0.76
CA ALA A 121 12.32 -4.77 -0.64
C ALA A 121 13.09 -3.88 -1.62
N VAL A 122 13.19 -2.58 -1.33
CA VAL A 122 14.00 -1.63 -2.16
C VAL A 122 15.50 -1.94 -2.05
N ARG A 123 16.00 -2.29 -0.85
CA ARG A 123 17.40 -2.70 -0.67
C ARG A 123 17.74 -3.96 -1.49
N GLU A 124 16.86 -4.96 -1.49
CA GLU A 124 17.04 -6.18 -2.31
C GLU A 124 17.18 -5.85 -3.80
N LEU A 125 16.39 -4.90 -4.31
CA LEU A 125 16.51 -4.46 -5.70
C LEU A 125 17.86 -3.80 -6.01
N ALA A 126 18.47 -3.12 -5.03
CA ALA A 126 19.76 -2.50 -5.19
C ALA A 126 20.91 -3.54 -5.30
N GLU A 127 20.73 -4.71 -4.67
CA GLU A 127 21.69 -5.83 -4.75
C GLU A 127 21.62 -6.60 -6.08
N LEU A 128 20.57 -6.37 -6.89
CA LEU A 128 20.49 -6.96 -8.22
C LEU A 128 21.63 -6.41 -9.10
N GLY A 129 22.39 -7.32 -9.67
CA GLY A 129 23.52 -6.99 -10.54
C GLY A 129 23.10 -6.25 -11.83
N PRO A 130 24.06 -5.91 -12.68
CA PRO A 130 23.79 -5.19 -13.93
C PRO A 130 22.97 -6.01 -14.94
N THR A 131 23.05 -7.33 -14.88
CA THR A 131 22.24 -8.23 -15.69
C THR A 131 20.97 -8.56 -14.89
N LEU A 132 19.88 -7.88 -15.22
CA LEU A 132 18.59 -8.10 -14.56
C LEU A 132 17.93 -9.37 -15.10
N PRO A 133 17.24 -10.14 -14.24
CA PRO A 133 16.33 -11.18 -14.65
C PRO A 133 15.14 -10.58 -15.42
N ASP A 134 14.16 -11.40 -15.82
CA ASP A 134 12.95 -10.89 -16.45
C ASP A 134 12.08 -10.03 -15.50
N VAL A 135 11.03 -9.45 -16.05
CA VAL A 135 10.15 -8.50 -15.35
C VAL A 135 9.47 -9.16 -14.16
N GLU A 136 8.99 -10.40 -14.36
CA GLU A 136 8.30 -11.18 -13.35
C GLU A 136 9.24 -11.50 -12.18
N ASP A 137 10.49 -11.86 -12.45
CA ASP A 137 11.47 -12.18 -11.41
C ASP A 137 11.88 -10.94 -10.61
N VAL A 138 12.03 -9.77 -11.26
CA VAL A 138 12.30 -8.51 -10.57
C VAL A 138 11.16 -8.17 -9.60
N PHE A 139 9.90 -8.31 -10.06
CA PHE A 139 8.74 -8.04 -9.22
C PHE A 139 8.61 -9.06 -8.09
N SER A 140 8.78 -10.34 -8.38
CA SER A 140 8.67 -11.43 -7.40
C SER A 140 9.68 -11.27 -6.25
N ARG A 141 10.92 -10.89 -6.55
CA ARG A 141 11.92 -10.59 -5.51
C ARG A 141 11.49 -9.45 -4.61
N PHE A 142 10.96 -8.38 -5.18
CA PHE A 142 10.42 -7.26 -4.42
C PHE A 142 9.25 -7.68 -3.54
N SER A 143 8.28 -8.41 -4.10
CA SER A 143 7.10 -8.92 -3.38
C SER A 143 7.51 -9.85 -2.23
N THR A 144 8.40 -10.81 -2.50
CA THR A 144 8.90 -11.74 -1.49
C THR A 144 9.63 -11.01 -0.37
N GLN A 145 10.50 -10.06 -0.71
CA GLN A 145 11.24 -9.31 0.29
C GLN A 145 10.35 -8.39 1.12
N ALA A 146 9.29 -7.83 0.53
CA ALA A 146 8.29 -7.10 1.29
C ALA A 146 7.57 -8.02 2.31
N GLN A 147 7.25 -9.26 1.95
CA GLN A 147 6.67 -10.23 2.88
C GLN A 147 7.64 -10.58 4.02
N ILE A 148 8.92 -10.77 3.72
CA ILE A 148 9.97 -10.99 4.74
C ILE A 148 10.05 -9.77 5.66
N GLY A 149 10.10 -8.57 5.09
CA GLY A 149 10.14 -7.33 5.87
C GLY A 149 8.91 -7.12 6.77
N LEU A 150 7.72 -7.60 6.37
CA LEU A 150 6.54 -7.61 7.23
C LEU A 150 6.74 -8.53 8.45
N VAL A 151 7.34 -9.70 8.24
CA VAL A 151 7.67 -10.64 9.32
C VAL A 151 8.71 -10.04 10.26
N ASP A 152 9.77 -9.44 9.72
CA ASP A 152 10.85 -8.83 10.51
C ASP A 152 10.31 -7.63 11.31
N ALA A 153 9.55 -6.74 10.69
CA ALA A 153 8.93 -5.62 11.39
C ALA A 153 7.99 -6.08 12.51
N THR A 154 7.22 -7.15 12.29
CA THR A 154 6.38 -7.74 13.32
C THR A 154 7.19 -8.28 14.49
N ASN A 155 8.26 -9.02 14.21
CA ASN A 155 9.07 -9.66 15.24
C ASN A 155 9.93 -8.65 16.03
N GLU A 156 10.50 -7.66 15.35
CA GLU A 156 11.57 -6.82 15.89
C GLU A 156 11.08 -5.44 16.35
N LEU A 157 10.05 -4.88 15.71
CA LEU A 157 9.63 -3.52 15.97
C LEU A 157 8.32 -3.42 16.75
N THR A 158 7.29 -4.14 16.31
CA THR A 158 5.93 -3.90 16.81
C THR A 158 5.42 -4.98 17.75
N GLY A 159 5.94 -6.19 17.64
CA GLY A 159 5.38 -7.37 18.33
C GLY A 159 3.98 -7.75 17.84
N ARG A 160 3.48 -7.08 16.80
CA ARG A 160 2.16 -7.28 16.18
C ARG A 160 2.26 -7.07 14.68
N ILE A 161 1.40 -7.77 13.94
CA ILE A 161 1.29 -7.55 12.50
C ILE A 161 0.63 -6.17 12.30
N ASP A 162 1.26 -5.33 11.46
CA ASP A 162 0.64 -4.11 10.97
C ASP A 162 -0.44 -4.49 9.92
N PRO A 163 -1.74 -4.26 10.16
CA PRO A 163 -2.78 -4.67 9.23
C PRO A 163 -2.68 -3.93 7.90
N GLY A 164 -2.26 -2.66 7.90
CA GLY A 164 -1.99 -1.89 6.67
C GLY A 164 -0.84 -2.47 5.87
N GLY A 165 0.26 -2.82 6.53
CA GLY A 165 1.40 -3.51 5.92
C GLY A 165 1.01 -4.88 5.36
N ALA A 166 0.19 -5.65 6.09
CA ALA A 166 -0.33 -6.93 5.62
C ALA A 166 -1.21 -6.77 4.36
N PHE A 167 -2.03 -5.72 4.31
CA PHE A 167 -2.83 -5.40 3.11
C PHE A 167 -1.95 -5.03 1.92
N ILE A 168 -0.95 -4.18 2.08
CA ILE A 168 -0.02 -3.83 0.99
C ILE A 168 0.74 -5.08 0.51
N ALA A 169 1.23 -5.92 1.43
CA ALA A 169 1.90 -7.17 1.09
C ALA A 169 0.96 -8.14 0.34
N LEU A 170 -0.32 -8.20 0.70
CA LEU A 170 -1.34 -8.95 -0.03
C LEU A 170 -1.49 -8.45 -1.47
N VAL A 171 -1.56 -7.13 -1.67
CA VAL A 171 -1.65 -6.55 -3.02
C VAL A 171 -0.43 -6.93 -3.85
N LEU A 172 0.77 -6.84 -3.29
CA LEU A 172 2.00 -7.25 -3.97
C LEU A 172 1.98 -8.75 -4.31
N ALA A 173 1.56 -9.61 -3.38
CA ALA A 173 1.44 -11.04 -3.62
C ALA A 173 0.40 -11.37 -4.71
N CYS A 174 -0.71 -10.63 -4.77
CA CYS A 174 -1.72 -10.79 -5.82
C CYS A 174 -1.18 -10.42 -7.21
N ILE A 175 -0.41 -9.33 -7.31
CA ILE A 175 0.24 -8.92 -8.56
C ILE A 175 1.26 -9.98 -8.99
N ASP A 176 2.11 -10.44 -8.07
CA ASP A 176 3.12 -11.47 -8.35
C ASP A 176 2.48 -12.79 -8.83
N ALA A 177 1.46 -13.27 -8.11
CA ALA A 177 0.71 -14.46 -8.49
C ALA A 177 0.06 -14.34 -9.87
N SER A 178 -0.47 -13.15 -10.20
CA SER A 178 -1.06 -12.88 -11.52
C SER A 178 -0.02 -12.83 -12.63
N MET A 179 1.14 -12.21 -12.39
CA MET A 179 2.22 -12.12 -13.37
C MET A 179 2.80 -13.50 -13.70
N ARG A 180 2.89 -14.39 -12.72
CA ARG A 180 3.47 -15.73 -12.85
C ARG A 180 2.46 -16.82 -13.16
N ASP A 181 1.16 -16.50 -13.17
CA ASP A 181 0.06 -17.49 -13.25
C ASP A 181 0.21 -18.59 -12.18
N ASP A 182 0.59 -18.20 -10.95
CA ASP A 182 0.88 -19.11 -9.84
C ASP A 182 0.09 -18.74 -8.58
N ALA A 183 -1.03 -19.43 -8.38
CA ALA A 183 -1.86 -19.29 -7.17
C ALA A 183 -1.16 -19.78 -5.88
N GLY A 184 -0.09 -20.56 -5.98
CA GLY A 184 0.70 -21.04 -4.85
C GLY A 184 1.35 -19.91 -4.06
N ILE A 185 1.64 -18.77 -4.71
CA ILE A 185 2.17 -17.56 -4.07
C ILE A 185 1.19 -17.03 -3.01
N LEU A 186 -0.10 -16.93 -3.36
CA LEU A 186 -1.15 -16.48 -2.42
C LEU A 186 -1.39 -17.47 -1.29
N GLN A 187 -1.31 -18.76 -1.57
CA GLN A 187 -1.44 -19.79 -0.54
C GLN A 187 -0.28 -19.71 0.47
N SER A 188 0.94 -19.53 -0.03
CA SER A 188 2.15 -19.37 0.79
C SER A 188 2.08 -18.10 1.65
N PHE A 189 1.65 -16.98 1.06
CA PHE A 189 1.46 -15.72 1.77
C PHE A 189 0.41 -15.85 2.89
N THR A 190 -0.75 -16.46 2.60
CA THR A 190 -1.81 -16.66 3.59
C THR A 190 -1.34 -17.57 4.73
N ALA A 191 -0.61 -18.63 4.42
CA ALA A 191 -0.05 -19.53 5.43
C ALA A 191 0.99 -18.80 6.32
N MET A 192 1.83 -17.96 5.73
CA MET A 192 2.81 -17.14 6.44
C MET A 192 2.11 -16.17 7.40
N LEU A 193 1.06 -15.46 6.94
CA LEU A 193 0.29 -14.55 7.80
C LEU A 193 -0.40 -15.28 8.96
N ALA A 194 -0.98 -16.45 8.70
CA ALA A 194 -1.65 -17.25 9.73
C ALA A 194 -0.65 -17.74 10.80
N ASP A 195 0.54 -18.19 10.38
CA ASP A 195 1.61 -18.60 11.30
C ASP A 195 2.13 -17.41 12.12
N LEU A 196 2.33 -16.27 11.49
CA LEU A 196 2.77 -15.05 12.15
C LEU A 196 1.74 -14.57 13.18
N ALA A 197 0.45 -14.54 12.84
CA ALA A 197 -0.63 -14.22 13.76
C ALA A 197 -0.70 -15.19 14.94
N HIS A 198 -0.54 -16.50 14.67
CA HIS A 198 -0.53 -17.50 15.74
C HIS A 198 0.62 -17.29 16.74
N ARG A 199 1.80 -16.92 16.27
CA ARG A 199 2.97 -16.64 17.13
C ARG A 199 2.78 -15.40 17.98
N HIS A 200 2.10 -14.36 17.45
CA HIS A 200 1.92 -13.07 18.10
C HIS A 200 0.57 -12.91 18.83
N SER A 201 -0.37 -13.85 18.67
CA SER A 201 -1.68 -13.83 19.34
C SER A 201 -1.62 -13.89 20.88
N ARG A 202 -0.43 -14.16 21.46
CA ARG A 202 -0.17 -14.26 22.90
C ARG A 202 0.60 -13.07 23.47
N ALA A 203 0.88 -12.03 22.68
CA ALA A 203 1.53 -10.84 23.19
C ALA A 203 0.62 -10.19 24.27
N PRO A 204 1.15 -9.81 25.45
CA PRO A 204 0.35 -9.10 26.43
C PRO A 204 -0.17 -7.80 25.81
N GLU A 205 -1.46 -7.53 25.99
CA GLU A 205 -2.05 -6.26 25.61
C GLU A 205 -1.18 -5.13 26.16
N PRO A 206 -0.71 -4.19 25.33
CA PRO A 206 -0.08 -3.01 25.85
C PRO A 206 -1.11 -2.29 26.72
N ALA A 207 -0.67 -1.73 27.85
CA ALA A 207 -1.53 -0.94 28.71
C ALA A 207 -2.27 0.09 27.86
N SER A 208 -3.60 0.01 27.82
CA SER A 208 -4.45 0.86 27.02
C SER A 208 -4.06 2.32 27.21
N PRO A 209 -3.78 3.08 26.16
CA PRO A 209 -3.73 4.52 26.31
C PRO A 209 -5.09 5.01 26.86
N PRO A 210 -5.12 6.09 27.65
CA PRO A 210 -6.38 6.62 28.13
C PRO A 210 -7.30 6.88 26.92
N PRO A 211 -8.61 6.62 27.01
CA PRO A 211 -9.52 6.75 25.91
C PRO A 211 -9.51 8.19 25.38
N GLY A 212 -8.64 8.44 24.42
CA GLY A 212 -8.70 9.60 23.57
C GLY A 212 -9.84 9.36 22.58
N ARG A 213 -10.63 10.37 22.30
CA ARG A 213 -11.59 10.30 21.20
C ARG A 213 -10.85 10.56 19.90
N ASP A 214 -9.94 9.64 19.54
CA ASP A 214 -9.28 9.69 18.25
C ASP A 214 -10.24 9.09 17.22
N PHE A 215 -10.48 9.83 16.17
CA PHE A 215 -11.25 9.34 15.02
C PHE A 215 -10.52 9.73 13.74
N THR A 216 -10.56 8.85 12.77
CA THR A 216 -10.03 9.09 11.44
C THR A 216 -11.11 9.73 10.56
N VAL A 217 -10.72 10.74 9.80
CA VAL A 217 -11.61 11.40 8.83
C VAL A 217 -10.92 11.40 7.48
N ASP A 218 -11.54 10.76 6.51
CA ASP A 218 -11.12 10.81 5.12
C ASP A 218 -11.78 12.00 4.42
N ILE A 219 -10.97 12.86 3.82
CA ILE A 219 -11.44 14.07 3.12
C ILE A 219 -10.97 14.01 1.67
N ILE A 220 -11.90 14.05 0.74
CA ILE A 220 -11.61 14.27 -0.68
C ILE A 220 -11.70 15.77 -0.93
N LEU A 221 -10.59 16.37 -1.37
CA LEU A 221 -10.52 17.79 -1.70
C LEU A 221 -10.30 17.95 -3.19
N GLU A 222 -11.19 18.70 -3.84
CA GLU A 222 -10.99 19.24 -5.19
C GLU A 222 -10.73 20.74 -5.07
N GLY A 223 -9.56 21.20 -5.48
CA GLY A 223 -9.18 22.59 -5.33
C GLY A 223 -7.75 22.87 -5.81
N THR A 224 -7.27 24.06 -5.50
CA THR A 224 -5.90 24.47 -5.82
C THR A 224 -4.91 23.96 -4.78
N GLN A 225 -3.62 23.99 -5.12
CA GLN A 225 -2.54 23.69 -4.16
C GLN A 225 -2.54 24.67 -2.98
N GLU A 226 -2.99 25.90 -3.19
CA GLU A 226 -3.14 26.90 -2.13
C GLU A 226 -4.25 26.53 -1.15
N ASP A 227 -5.40 26.02 -1.67
CA ASP A 227 -6.50 25.54 -0.83
C ASP A 227 -6.06 24.36 0.04
N LEU A 228 -5.28 23.43 -0.53
CA LEU A 228 -4.72 22.30 0.21
C LEU A 228 -3.78 22.76 1.32
N ARG A 229 -2.84 23.68 1.03
CA ARG A 229 -1.94 24.24 2.05
C ARG A 229 -2.70 24.93 3.18
N CYS A 230 -3.73 25.70 2.82
CA CYS A 230 -4.58 26.38 3.80
C CYS A 230 -5.29 25.37 4.70
N LEU A 231 -5.88 24.33 4.14
CA LEU A 231 -6.55 23.25 4.88
C LEU A 231 -5.56 22.53 5.80
N LEU A 232 -4.42 22.09 5.27
CA LEU A 232 -3.39 21.39 6.05
C LEU A 232 -2.88 22.23 7.22
N GLY A 233 -2.65 23.53 7.00
CA GLY A 233 -2.24 24.44 8.05
C GLY A 233 -3.28 24.58 9.17
N ARG A 234 -4.57 24.60 8.82
CA ARG A 234 -5.67 24.65 9.80
C ARG A 234 -5.80 23.36 10.59
N LEU A 235 -5.73 22.21 9.92
CA LEU A 235 -5.82 20.90 10.56
C LEU A 235 -4.62 20.64 11.48
N ALA A 236 -3.41 20.99 11.04
CA ALA A 236 -2.21 20.91 11.88
C ALA A 236 -2.33 21.78 13.14
N GLY A 237 -2.94 22.97 13.01
CA GLY A 237 -3.23 23.85 14.14
C GLY A 237 -4.23 23.27 15.15
N LEU A 238 -5.03 22.28 14.75
CA LEU A 238 -5.92 21.52 15.63
C LEU A 238 -5.24 20.28 16.24
N GLY A 239 -3.97 20.03 15.95
CA GLY A 239 -3.21 18.87 16.44
C GLY A 239 -3.49 17.56 15.67
N ALA A 240 -4.12 17.64 14.49
CA ALA A 240 -4.38 16.46 13.66
C ALA A 240 -3.07 15.88 13.11
N ARG A 241 -2.97 14.56 13.09
CA ARG A 241 -2.00 13.84 12.26
C ARG A 241 -2.56 13.74 10.85
N LEU A 242 -1.75 14.09 9.85
CA LEU A 242 -2.21 14.26 8.49
C LEU A 242 -1.44 13.34 7.55
N SER A 243 -2.15 12.69 6.66
CA SER A 243 -1.60 12.04 5.48
C SER A 243 -2.45 12.43 4.28
N TYR A 244 -1.83 12.68 3.15
CA TYR A 244 -2.57 12.98 1.93
C TYR A 244 -1.86 12.46 0.68
N VAL A 245 -2.66 12.17 -0.33
CA VAL A 245 -2.21 11.86 -1.69
C VAL A 245 -2.81 12.90 -2.62
N GLY A 246 -2.01 13.46 -3.50
CA GLY A 246 -2.48 14.45 -4.47
C GLY A 246 -1.73 14.39 -5.78
N ARG A 247 -2.43 14.59 -6.88
CA ARG A 247 -1.84 14.77 -8.21
C ARG A 247 -1.73 16.26 -8.51
N VAL A 248 -0.49 16.75 -8.56
CA VAL A 248 -0.20 18.18 -8.80
C VAL A 248 -0.61 18.63 -10.22
N ASP A 249 -0.58 17.73 -11.16
CA ASP A 249 -0.92 17.95 -12.57
C ASP A 249 -2.42 18.16 -12.81
N LEU A 250 -3.29 17.79 -11.89
CA LEU A 250 -4.72 18.15 -11.93
C LEU A 250 -4.98 19.59 -11.46
N PHE A 251 -3.98 20.24 -10.85
CA PHE A 251 -4.10 21.58 -10.28
C PHE A 251 -3.41 22.67 -11.12
N GLY A 252 -2.83 22.33 -12.25
CA GLY A 252 -1.93 23.22 -13.00
C GLY A 252 -2.46 23.79 -14.31
N MET A 253 -3.70 23.51 -14.71
CA MET A 253 -4.26 24.05 -15.96
C MET A 253 -5.68 24.58 -15.71
N GLY A 254 -5.74 25.74 -15.17
CA GLY A 254 -6.89 26.61 -15.12
C GLY A 254 -6.49 28.00 -15.58
#